data_ddc2b3439e292535547d90fb2145fe65
#
_entry.id   ddc2b3439e292535547d90fb2145fe65
#
_cell.length_a   1.000
_cell.length_b   1.000
_cell.length_c   1.000
_cell.angle_alpha   90.00
_cell.angle_beta   90.00
_cell.angle_gamma   90.00
#
_symmetry.space_group_name_H-M   'P 1'
#
loop_
_entity.id
_entity.type
_entity.pdbx_description
1 polymer ?
#
loop_
_entity_poly.entity_id
_entity_poly.type
_entity_poly.pdbx_seq_one_letter_code
_entity_poly.pdbx_strand_id
1 'polypeptide(L)'
;ADIGAGTGYYSFKLSDKLPQGKVYAVEIQDEMIAVLKKRKAALRNRNVEIIKGSAMSPNLPGYSADIVIMVDVYHELEYPHEMLQSIKKVLKKDGKLLLIEYRGEDPAVRIKPLHKTTVAQLNKELSANGFTLYYKGGFLPIQHFLLYEKK
;
A
#
# COMPACT_ATOMS: atom_id res chain seq x y z
N ALA A 1 1.61 -2.19 -7.16
CA ALA A 1 0.82 -3.07 -6.29
C ALA A 1 0.09 -2.23 -5.25
N ASP A 2 -1.16 -2.54 -4.99
CA ASP A 2 -2.02 -1.93 -3.98
C ASP A 2 -2.27 -2.99 -2.90
N ILE A 3 -1.62 -2.84 -1.73
CA ILE A 3 -1.70 -3.81 -0.62
C ILE A 3 -2.78 -3.35 0.36
N GLY A 4 -3.70 -4.26 0.70
CA GLY A 4 -4.93 -3.93 1.41
C GLY A 4 -5.92 -3.23 0.49
N ALA A 5 -6.09 -3.76 -0.73
CA ALA A 5 -6.88 -3.13 -1.78
C ALA A 5 -8.37 -2.94 -1.42
N GLY A 6 -8.88 -3.68 -0.43
CA GLY A 6 -10.26 -3.61 0.01
C GLY A 6 -11.25 -3.81 -1.14
N THR A 7 -12.11 -2.84 -1.37
CA THR A 7 -13.06 -2.85 -2.50
C THR A 7 -12.45 -2.41 -3.83
N GLY A 8 -11.14 -2.10 -3.88
CA GLY A 8 -10.41 -1.71 -5.09
C GLY A 8 -10.56 -0.25 -5.47
N TYR A 9 -10.86 0.63 -4.52
CA TYR A 9 -11.03 2.06 -4.82
C TYR A 9 -9.81 2.65 -5.53
N TYR A 10 -8.62 2.44 -4.96
CA TYR A 10 -7.36 2.91 -5.56
C TYR A 10 -6.93 2.04 -6.73
N SER A 11 -7.03 0.70 -6.60
CA SER A 11 -6.61 -0.23 -7.65
C SER A 11 -7.24 0.09 -9.02
N PHE A 12 -8.55 0.30 -9.07
CA PHE A 12 -9.22 0.60 -10.34
C PHE A 12 -8.93 2.01 -10.85
N LYS A 13 -8.85 3.01 -9.96
CA LYS A 13 -8.45 4.37 -10.37
C LYS A 13 -7.03 4.44 -10.91
N LEU A 14 -6.11 3.69 -10.31
CA LEU A 14 -4.72 3.59 -10.80
C LEU A 14 -4.69 2.88 -12.15
N SER A 15 -5.46 1.82 -12.33
CA SER A 15 -5.50 1.08 -13.59
C SER A 15 -5.93 1.94 -14.77
N ASP A 16 -6.87 2.86 -14.55
CA ASP A 16 -7.33 3.81 -15.58
C ASP A 16 -6.22 4.80 -16.02
N LYS A 17 -5.24 5.05 -15.13
CA LYS A 17 -4.08 5.91 -15.41
C LYS A 17 -2.88 5.14 -16.01
N LEU A 18 -2.97 3.83 -16.07
CA LEU A 18 -1.90 2.92 -16.50
C LEU A 18 -2.35 2.03 -17.66
N PRO A 19 -2.68 2.60 -18.84
CA PRO A 19 -3.26 1.83 -19.95
C PRO A 19 -2.32 0.72 -20.48
N GLN A 20 -1.01 0.87 -20.29
CA GLN A 20 0.00 -0.14 -20.64
C GLN A 20 0.62 -0.83 -19.42
N GLY A 21 0.17 -0.46 -18.23
CA GLY A 21 0.63 -1.02 -16.97
C GLY A 21 -0.30 -2.07 -16.41
N LYS A 22 0.11 -2.66 -15.30
CA LYS A 22 -0.68 -3.62 -14.52
C LYS A 22 -0.78 -3.13 -13.07
N VAL A 23 -1.93 -3.35 -12.45
CA VAL A 23 -2.15 -3.13 -11.02
C VAL A 23 -2.41 -4.48 -10.36
N TYR A 24 -1.60 -4.84 -9.37
CA TYR A 24 -1.87 -5.95 -8.48
C TYR A 24 -2.70 -5.43 -7.30
N ALA A 25 -3.97 -5.83 -7.24
CA ALA A 25 -4.85 -5.58 -6.10
C ALA A 25 -4.68 -6.73 -5.11
N VAL A 26 -3.90 -6.49 -4.07
CA VAL A 26 -3.57 -7.51 -3.06
C VAL A 26 -4.49 -7.36 -1.86
N GLU A 27 -5.19 -8.44 -1.50
CA GLU A 27 -6.15 -8.45 -0.41
C GLU A 27 -6.10 -9.78 0.34
N ILE A 28 -6.32 -9.76 1.66
CA ILE A 28 -6.28 -10.97 2.49
C ILE A 28 -7.67 -11.51 2.84
N GLN A 29 -8.70 -10.67 2.79
CA GLN A 29 -10.06 -11.02 3.17
C GLN A 29 -10.82 -11.58 1.96
N ASP A 30 -11.37 -12.79 2.08
CA ASP A 30 -12.07 -13.47 0.97
C ASP A 30 -13.31 -12.70 0.53
N GLU A 31 -14.02 -12.07 1.46
CA GLU A 31 -15.19 -11.23 1.18
C GLU A 31 -14.80 -10.02 0.31
N MET A 32 -13.69 -9.35 0.61
CA MET A 32 -13.19 -8.23 -0.20
C MET A 32 -12.70 -8.68 -1.56
N ILE A 33 -12.05 -9.85 -1.63
CA ILE A 33 -11.64 -10.45 -2.91
C ILE A 33 -12.87 -10.73 -3.79
N ALA A 34 -13.97 -11.23 -3.22
CA ALA A 34 -15.22 -11.43 -3.96
C ALA A 34 -15.78 -10.11 -4.51
N VAL A 35 -15.74 -9.04 -3.71
CA VAL A 35 -16.13 -7.68 -4.15
C VAL A 35 -15.23 -7.18 -5.28
N LEU A 36 -13.91 -7.33 -5.15
CA LEU A 36 -12.93 -6.97 -6.19
C LEU A 36 -13.23 -7.68 -7.52
N LYS A 37 -13.46 -8.99 -7.48
CA LYS A 37 -13.80 -9.80 -8.67
C LYS A 37 -15.07 -9.30 -9.34
N LYS A 38 -16.14 -9.07 -8.56
CA LYS A 38 -17.41 -8.54 -9.06
C LYS A 38 -17.24 -7.17 -9.71
N ARG A 39 -16.49 -6.27 -9.05
CA ARG A 39 -16.22 -4.92 -9.56
C ARG A 39 -15.37 -4.94 -10.82
N LYS A 40 -14.31 -5.76 -10.85
CA LYS A 40 -13.48 -5.95 -12.04
C LYS A 40 -14.32 -6.38 -13.25
N ALA A 41 -15.23 -7.35 -13.06
CA ALA A 41 -16.11 -7.83 -14.12
C ALA A 41 -17.07 -6.72 -14.59
N ALA A 42 -17.71 -5.99 -13.67
CA ALA A 42 -18.62 -4.90 -13.98
C ALA A 42 -17.94 -3.77 -14.78
N LEU A 43 -16.70 -3.43 -14.43
CA LEU A 43 -15.89 -2.42 -15.12
C LEU A 43 -15.24 -2.94 -16.41
N ARG A 44 -15.35 -4.24 -16.70
CA ARG A 44 -14.64 -4.92 -17.80
C ARG A 44 -13.12 -4.61 -17.77
N ASN A 45 -12.58 -4.44 -16.57
CA ASN A 45 -11.18 -4.05 -16.39
C ASN A 45 -10.24 -5.21 -16.75
N ARG A 46 -9.17 -4.92 -17.50
CA ARG A 46 -8.24 -5.93 -18.02
C ARG A 46 -6.86 -5.90 -17.36
N ASN A 47 -6.48 -4.80 -16.74
CA ASN A 47 -5.12 -4.60 -16.21
C ASN A 47 -5.03 -4.60 -14.68
N VAL A 48 -6.14 -4.84 -13.96
CA VAL A 48 -6.10 -5.18 -12.53
C VAL A 48 -6.03 -6.69 -12.37
N GLU A 49 -5.03 -7.17 -11.66
CA GLU A 49 -4.89 -8.57 -11.25
C GLU A 49 -5.13 -8.69 -9.75
N ILE A 50 -6.05 -9.55 -9.33
CA ILE A 50 -6.44 -9.71 -7.94
C ILE A 50 -5.61 -10.83 -7.34
N ILE A 51 -4.89 -10.54 -6.27
CA ILE A 51 -3.96 -11.45 -5.61
C ILE A 51 -4.41 -11.68 -4.17
N LYS A 52 -4.48 -12.95 -3.76
CA LYS A 52 -4.64 -13.30 -2.36
C LYS A 52 -3.29 -13.13 -1.65
N GLY A 53 -3.20 -12.12 -0.81
CA GLY A 53 -2.05 -11.90 0.08
C GLY A 53 -2.12 -12.75 1.35
N SER A 54 -1.16 -12.53 2.23
CA SER A 54 -1.14 -13.06 3.60
C SER A 54 -0.76 -11.95 4.57
N ALA A 55 -0.84 -12.21 5.88
CA ALA A 55 -0.43 -11.24 6.90
C ALA A 55 1.06 -10.87 6.83
N MET A 56 1.90 -11.70 6.19
CA MET A 56 3.35 -11.53 6.13
C MET A 56 3.86 -11.22 4.71
N SER A 57 3.04 -11.35 3.67
CA SER A 57 3.49 -11.26 2.28
C SER A 57 2.39 -10.85 1.33
N PRO A 58 2.68 -9.98 0.34
CA PRO A 58 1.75 -9.70 -0.75
C PRO A 58 1.63 -10.85 -1.75
N ASN A 59 2.41 -11.93 -1.60
CA ASN A 59 2.44 -13.09 -2.49
C ASN A 59 2.66 -12.74 -3.98
N LEU A 60 3.47 -11.73 -4.23
CA LEU A 60 3.87 -11.29 -5.57
C LEU A 60 5.27 -11.81 -5.92
N PRO A 61 5.55 -12.00 -7.21
CA PRO A 61 6.91 -12.32 -7.66
C PRO A 61 7.91 -11.24 -7.27
N GLY A 62 9.16 -11.63 -7.08
CA GLY A 62 10.25 -10.66 -6.88
C GLY A 62 10.42 -9.75 -8.08
N TYR A 63 10.82 -8.50 -7.83
CA TYR A 63 11.07 -7.46 -8.85
C TYR A 63 9.88 -7.22 -9.80
N SER A 64 8.65 -7.39 -9.31
CA SER A 64 7.43 -7.26 -10.12
C SER A 64 6.77 -5.88 -10.06
N ALA A 65 7.09 -5.07 -9.04
CA ALA A 65 6.43 -3.77 -8.83
C ALA A 65 7.39 -2.59 -8.93
N ASP A 66 6.98 -1.57 -9.68
CA ASP A 66 7.64 -0.25 -9.71
C ASP A 66 7.25 0.56 -8.48
N ILE A 67 5.99 0.45 -8.05
CA ILE A 67 5.46 1.08 -6.86
C ILE A 67 4.58 0.08 -6.09
N VAL A 68 4.78 0.04 -4.79
CA VAL A 68 3.86 -0.57 -3.83
C VAL A 68 3.19 0.55 -3.06
N ILE A 69 1.86 0.51 -2.94
CA ILE A 69 1.10 1.46 -2.13
C ILE A 69 0.38 0.74 -0.99
N MET A 70 0.31 1.40 0.17
CA MET A 70 -0.60 1.09 1.25
C MET A 70 -1.31 2.38 1.66
N VAL A 71 -2.64 2.37 1.66
CA VAL A 71 -3.47 3.53 2.01
C VAL A 71 -4.35 3.17 3.19
N ASP A 72 -4.04 3.74 4.34
CA ASP A 72 -4.69 3.44 5.62
C ASP A 72 -4.66 1.93 5.96
N VAL A 73 -3.50 1.30 5.76
CA VAL A 73 -3.29 -0.16 5.91
C VAL A 73 -2.08 -0.48 6.78
N TYR A 74 -1.01 0.31 6.71
CA TYR A 74 0.24 -0.02 7.40
C TYR A 74 0.04 -0.19 8.92
N HIS A 75 -0.80 0.66 9.53
CA HIS A 75 -1.12 0.60 10.96
C HIS A 75 -1.89 -0.66 11.38
N GLU A 76 -2.46 -1.40 10.43
CA GLU A 76 -3.20 -2.66 10.66
C GLU A 76 -2.34 -3.91 10.48
N LEU A 77 -1.07 -3.76 10.07
CA LEU A 77 -0.20 -4.91 9.84
C LEU A 77 0.13 -5.64 11.14
N GLU A 78 -0.23 -6.91 11.21
CA GLU A 78 0.11 -7.80 12.33
C GLU A 78 1.61 -8.15 12.34
N TYR A 79 2.22 -8.30 11.15
CA TYR A 79 3.62 -8.65 10.95
C TYR A 79 4.32 -7.62 10.04
N PRO A 80 4.52 -6.37 10.52
CA PRO A 80 5.06 -5.29 9.68
C PRO A 80 6.50 -5.57 9.21
N HIS A 81 7.33 -6.23 10.02
CA HIS A 81 8.70 -6.59 9.62
C HIS A 81 8.68 -7.54 8.42
N GLU A 82 7.97 -8.66 8.51
CA GLU A 82 7.88 -9.68 7.48
C GLU A 82 7.28 -9.11 6.18
N MET A 83 6.21 -8.33 6.32
CA MET A 83 5.60 -7.66 5.18
C MET A 83 6.57 -6.71 4.49
N LEU A 84 7.30 -5.86 5.24
CA LEU A 84 8.29 -4.95 4.67
C LEU A 84 9.44 -5.69 3.99
N GLN A 85 9.94 -6.80 4.57
CA GLN A 85 10.96 -7.63 3.94
C GLN A 85 10.44 -8.27 2.64
N SER A 86 9.18 -8.70 2.62
CA SER A 86 8.54 -9.23 1.42
C SER A 86 8.36 -8.14 0.36
N ILE A 87 7.92 -6.94 0.73
CA ILE A 87 7.80 -5.78 -0.18
C ILE A 87 9.15 -5.41 -0.80
N LYS A 88 10.25 -5.45 -0.03
CA LYS A 88 11.61 -5.19 -0.56
C LYS A 88 11.97 -6.14 -1.71
N LYS A 89 11.57 -7.41 -1.62
CA LYS A 89 11.80 -8.41 -2.68
C LYS A 89 10.92 -8.15 -3.91
N VAL A 90 9.68 -7.72 -3.69
CA VAL A 90 8.71 -7.41 -4.76
C VAL A 90 9.08 -6.16 -5.54
N LEU A 91 9.63 -5.15 -4.87
CA LEU A 91 10.03 -3.90 -5.51
C LEU A 91 11.20 -4.11 -6.47
N LYS A 92 11.09 -3.57 -7.69
CA LYS A 92 12.21 -3.43 -8.63
C LYS A 92 13.35 -2.61 -8.03
N LYS A 93 14.51 -2.55 -8.71
CA LYS A 93 15.71 -1.86 -8.22
C LYS A 93 15.41 -0.44 -7.75
N ASP A 94 14.72 0.34 -8.57
CA ASP A 94 14.39 1.75 -8.28
C ASP A 94 12.95 1.92 -7.77
N GLY A 95 12.30 0.80 -7.43
CA GLY A 95 10.92 0.76 -6.96
C GLY A 95 10.73 1.48 -5.62
N LYS A 96 9.54 2.02 -5.41
CA LYS A 96 9.20 2.83 -4.23
C LYS A 96 8.03 2.23 -3.46
N LEU A 97 8.04 2.45 -2.15
CA LEU A 97 6.92 2.16 -1.25
C LEU A 97 6.25 3.47 -0.87
N LEU A 98 4.98 3.61 -1.23
CA LEU A 98 4.14 4.74 -0.84
C LEU A 98 3.26 4.36 0.34
N LEU A 99 3.37 5.10 1.44
CA LEU A 99 2.46 5.04 2.57
C LEU A 99 1.60 6.30 2.62
N ILE A 100 0.29 6.10 2.72
CA ILE A 100 -0.69 7.15 3.02
C ILE A 100 -1.38 6.73 4.31
N GLU A 101 -1.20 7.51 5.39
CA GLU A 101 -1.66 7.18 6.74
C GLU A 101 -2.20 8.42 7.45
N TYR A 102 -3.20 8.27 8.30
CA TYR A 102 -3.73 9.40 9.08
C TYR A 102 -2.69 9.96 10.04
N ARG A 103 -2.65 11.31 10.15
CA ARG A 103 -1.67 12.04 10.95
C ARG A 103 -1.89 11.81 12.43
N GLY A 104 -0.95 11.12 13.08
CA GLY A 104 -0.93 10.90 14.52
C GLY A 104 -0.55 12.14 15.31
N GLU A 105 0.25 13.04 14.73
CA GLU A 105 0.71 14.28 15.35
C GLU A 105 -0.37 15.37 15.44
N ASP A 106 -1.41 15.29 14.59
CA ASP A 106 -2.43 16.32 14.49
C ASP A 106 -3.66 15.97 15.35
N PRO A 107 -3.92 16.69 16.45
CA PRO A 107 -5.09 16.45 17.29
C PRO A 107 -6.42 16.81 16.59
N ALA A 108 -6.40 17.61 15.54
CA ALA A 108 -7.58 17.97 14.75
C ALA A 108 -8.06 16.83 13.86
N VAL A 109 -7.21 15.85 13.57
CA VAL A 109 -7.59 14.64 12.82
C VAL A 109 -8.41 13.71 13.72
N ARG A 110 -9.74 13.74 13.54
CA ARG A 110 -10.73 13.02 14.36
C ARG A 110 -10.86 11.54 13.93
N ILE A 111 -9.75 10.82 13.98
CA ILE A 111 -9.67 9.37 13.72
C ILE A 111 -9.24 8.69 15.02
N LYS A 112 -9.71 7.47 15.26
CA LYS A 112 -9.31 6.70 16.47
C LYS A 112 -7.80 6.59 16.56
N PRO A 113 -7.18 6.73 17.75
CA PRO A 113 -5.72 6.71 17.90
C PRO A 113 -5.03 5.48 17.28
N LEU A 114 -5.66 4.30 17.34
CA LEU A 114 -5.14 3.06 16.75
C LEU A 114 -5.06 3.08 15.22
N HIS A 115 -5.77 3.99 14.56
CA HIS A 115 -5.74 4.15 13.10
C HIS A 115 -4.92 5.35 12.64
N LYS A 116 -4.10 5.91 13.54
CA LYS A 116 -3.21 7.04 13.23
C LYS A 116 -1.77 6.66 13.54
N THR A 117 -0.85 7.17 12.75
CA THR A 117 0.58 7.00 13.03
C THR A 117 1.33 8.30 12.79
N THR A 118 2.50 8.44 13.41
CA THR A 118 3.35 9.62 13.26
C THR A 118 4.43 9.38 12.20
N VAL A 119 4.89 10.45 11.55
CA VAL A 119 6.03 10.38 10.63
C VAL A 119 7.28 9.85 11.36
N ALA A 120 7.48 10.22 12.61
CA ALA A 120 8.60 9.76 13.42
C ALA A 120 8.57 8.23 13.61
N GLN A 121 7.40 7.67 13.93
CA GLN A 121 7.22 6.23 14.10
C GLN A 121 7.43 5.50 12.77
N LEU A 122 6.79 5.96 11.69
CA LEU A 122 6.97 5.37 10.36
C LEU A 122 8.44 5.38 9.93
N ASN A 123 9.14 6.51 10.07
CA ASN A 123 10.55 6.59 9.70
C ASN A 123 11.43 5.65 10.52
N LYS A 124 11.15 5.48 11.81
CA LYS A 124 11.87 4.54 12.69
C LYS A 124 11.70 3.10 12.21
N GLU A 125 10.46 2.68 11.97
CA GLU A 125 10.13 1.31 11.54
C GLU A 125 10.65 1.02 10.13
N LEU A 126 10.40 1.93 9.18
CA LEU A 126 10.86 1.78 7.79
C LEU A 126 12.39 1.75 7.71
N SER A 127 13.07 2.63 8.46
CA SER A 127 14.54 2.65 8.50
C SER A 127 15.14 1.39 9.06
N ALA A 128 14.56 0.83 10.13
CA ALA A 128 14.95 -0.45 10.71
C ALA A 128 14.78 -1.62 9.73
N ASN A 129 13.84 -1.48 8.77
CA ASN A 129 13.56 -2.46 7.74
C ASN A 129 14.28 -2.21 6.41
N GLY A 130 15.23 -1.26 6.37
CA GLY A 130 16.07 -0.98 5.20
C GLY A 130 15.36 -0.18 4.12
N PHE A 131 14.51 0.76 4.53
CA PHE A 131 13.93 1.79 3.68
C PHE A 131 14.42 3.18 4.13
N THR A 132 14.48 4.12 3.20
CA THR A 132 14.79 5.53 3.46
C THR A 132 13.68 6.39 2.92
N LEU A 133 13.28 7.41 3.67
CA LEU A 133 12.31 8.39 3.19
C LEU A 133 12.89 9.15 1.99
N TYR A 134 12.23 9.01 0.83
CA TYR A 134 12.60 9.65 -0.42
C TYR A 134 11.86 10.98 -0.61
N TYR A 135 10.56 11.01 -0.30
CA TYR A 135 9.73 12.20 -0.47
C TYR A 135 8.59 12.25 0.56
N LYS A 136 8.32 13.45 1.06
CA LYS A 136 7.17 13.74 1.94
C LYS A 136 6.28 14.79 1.26
N GLY A 137 5.04 14.43 0.92
CA GLY A 137 4.03 15.35 0.42
C GLY A 137 3.25 16.02 1.54
N GLY A 138 2.92 17.31 1.36
CA GLY A 138 2.15 18.10 2.32
C GLY A 138 0.73 18.46 1.85
N PHE A 139 0.28 17.93 0.72
CA PHE A 139 -0.95 18.33 0.05
C PHE A 139 -2.23 17.60 0.52
N LEU A 140 -2.09 16.51 1.28
CA LEU A 140 -3.24 15.84 1.87
C LEU A 140 -3.63 16.52 3.19
N PRO A 141 -4.92 16.82 3.42
CA PRO A 141 -5.32 17.62 4.57
C PRO A 141 -5.17 16.90 5.91
N ILE A 142 -5.43 15.58 5.96
CA ILE A 142 -5.48 14.81 7.21
C ILE A 142 -4.58 13.58 7.22
N GLN A 143 -3.90 13.29 6.11
CA GLN A 143 -3.02 12.13 5.96
C GLN A 143 -1.60 12.56 5.65
N HIS A 144 -0.65 11.70 5.99
CA HIS A 144 0.72 11.75 5.47
C HIS A 144 0.75 11.18 4.06
N PHE A 145 1.63 11.69 3.22
CA PHE A 145 2.02 11.10 1.94
C PHE A 145 3.53 10.90 1.99
N LEU A 146 3.96 9.66 2.18
CA LEU A 146 5.35 9.31 2.42
C LEU A 146 5.82 8.28 1.39
N LEU A 147 6.78 8.66 0.57
CA LEU A 147 7.38 7.78 -0.42
C LEU A 147 8.75 7.34 0.08
N TYR A 148 8.96 6.03 0.18
CA TYR A 148 10.20 5.42 0.62
C TYR A 148 10.88 4.67 -0.51
N GLU A 149 12.21 4.60 -0.44
CA GLU A 149 13.05 3.78 -1.32
C GLU A 149 13.83 2.74 -0.51
N LYS A 150 14.28 1.69 -1.18
CA LYS A 150 15.16 0.69 -0.59
C LYS A 150 16.55 1.30 -0.35
N LYS A 151 17.15 0.99 0.80
CA LYS A 151 18.57 1.20 1.05
C LYS A 151 19.40 0.20 0.29
#